data_4f3496d1d9b1b900c3f8a82bd59b86f4
#
_entry.id   4f3496d1d9b1b900c3f8a82bd59b86f4
#
_cell.length_a   1.000
_cell.length_b   1.000
_cell.length_c   1.000
_cell.angle_alpha   90.00
_cell.angle_beta   90.00
_cell.angle_gamma   90.00
#
_symmetry.space_group_name_H-M   'P 1'
#
loop_
_entity.id
_entity.type
_entity.pdbx_description
1 polymer ?
#
loop_
_entity_poly.entity_id
_entity_poly.type
_entity_poly.pdbx_seq_one_letter_code
_entity_poly.pdbx_strand_id
1 'polypeptide(L)'
;MKPKRVAWFLSIVLGAVATTAVAADATTVIKAHRMFDAVSGRLVEPGVVVVTGERIAAVGPGAAVPAGARVVDLGDATLLPGFIDAHVHIADQSSEDAYRDFYQDMLRFPAEASFYAEHYAQATLAAGFTTVRVLGSADWVDVSLRNAIRSGLAQGPRIVAAAHAIGSPGGHCDQSPFPPERVKPLTPVEGVCSGPESCREAVRDQMKWGADVIKICASGGVFSESDPLKVPQLTTAELEAIIGEAHRWGRKVAAHAHGDEAARLAVEAGIDSIEHGSFLSVETLKLMKQKGVYLVPTCMAGWWSTSHADSYPPPIARKARLIGAAHDEMMRNAIRIGVPIAFGTDSGVSPHGMNAKEFSLLTEVGMSPQAALIAATREAAKLLGVDAETGTLEAGKSADIVAVPGNVLEKISATEHPLFVMARGATVVGARP
;
A
#
# COMPACT_ATOMS: atom_id res chain seq x y z
N MET A 1 -16.60 -76.56 -29.14
CA MET A 1 -15.94 -75.26 -28.82
C MET A 1 -15.78 -75.21 -27.30
N LYS A 2 -14.52 -75.26 -26.81
CA LYS A 2 -14.23 -75.18 -25.36
C LYS A 2 -13.89 -73.75 -25.00
N PRO A 3 -14.39 -73.19 -23.90
CA PRO A 3 -14.03 -71.83 -23.49
C PRO A 3 -12.64 -71.81 -22.85
N LYS A 4 -11.82 -70.84 -23.32
CA LYS A 4 -10.50 -70.51 -22.73
C LYS A 4 -10.70 -69.72 -21.43
N ARG A 5 -10.19 -70.23 -20.30
CA ARG A 5 -10.09 -69.52 -19.03
C ARG A 5 -8.90 -68.55 -19.08
N VAL A 6 -9.17 -67.26 -18.94
CA VAL A 6 -8.13 -66.24 -18.73
C VAL A 6 -7.87 -66.14 -17.24
N ALA A 7 -6.65 -66.45 -16.81
CA ALA A 7 -6.19 -66.28 -15.46
C ALA A 7 -5.67 -64.86 -15.29
N TRP A 8 -6.27 -64.11 -14.36
CA TRP A 8 -5.76 -62.79 -13.95
C TRP A 8 -4.72 -62.99 -12.84
N PHE A 9 -3.46 -62.59 -13.10
CA PHE A 9 -2.45 -62.46 -12.08
C PHE A 9 -2.59 -61.11 -11.37
N LEU A 10 -2.97 -61.15 -10.11
CA LEU A 10 -3.02 -59.99 -9.23
C LEU A 10 -1.59 -59.80 -8.62
N SER A 11 -0.83 -58.88 -9.24
CA SER A 11 0.48 -58.46 -8.68
C SER A 11 0.24 -57.45 -7.56
N ILE A 12 0.44 -57.85 -6.30
CA ILE A 12 0.45 -56.97 -5.16
C ILE A 12 1.79 -56.22 -5.15
N VAL A 13 1.76 -54.97 -5.55
CA VAL A 13 2.89 -54.05 -5.38
C VAL A 13 2.83 -53.49 -3.94
N LEU A 14 3.70 -54.01 -3.06
CA LEU A 14 3.96 -53.37 -1.77
C LEU A 14 4.66 -52.02 -2.02
N GLY A 15 3.91 -50.93 -2.04
CA GLY A 15 4.45 -49.60 -2.02
C GLY A 15 5.06 -49.28 -0.67
N ALA A 16 6.39 -49.12 -0.61
CA ALA A 16 7.05 -48.53 0.55
C ALA A 16 6.59 -47.07 0.66
N VAL A 17 5.83 -46.76 1.70
CA VAL A 17 5.49 -45.40 2.08
C VAL A 17 6.77 -44.76 2.62
N ALA A 18 7.50 -44.04 1.76
CA ALA A 18 8.55 -43.17 2.22
C ALA A 18 7.89 -42.02 3.01
N THR A 19 8.00 -42.06 4.33
CA THR A 19 7.71 -40.91 5.19
C THR A 19 8.74 -39.86 4.87
N THR A 20 8.37 -38.87 4.04
CA THR A 20 9.16 -37.63 3.89
C THR A 20 9.17 -36.98 5.26
N ALA A 21 10.32 -37.01 5.92
CA ALA A 21 10.56 -36.15 7.08
C ALA A 21 10.36 -34.71 6.61
N VAL A 22 9.30 -34.03 7.09
CA VAL A 22 9.14 -32.58 6.93
C VAL A 22 10.36 -32.00 7.64
N ALA A 23 11.27 -31.39 6.88
CA ALA A 23 12.36 -30.63 7.46
C ALA A 23 11.75 -29.61 8.43
N ALA A 24 12.17 -29.63 9.69
CA ALA A 24 11.72 -28.62 10.64
C ALA A 24 12.08 -27.23 10.08
N ASP A 25 11.11 -26.34 10.06
CA ASP A 25 11.31 -24.97 9.58
C ASP A 25 12.51 -24.34 10.28
N ALA A 26 13.42 -23.77 9.50
CA ALA A 26 14.62 -23.14 10.04
C ALA A 26 14.23 -21.98 10.97
N THR A 27 14.80 -22.01 12.19
CA THR A 27 14.56 -20.94 13.17
C THR A 27 15.68 -19.90 13.09
N THR A 28 15.29 -18.65 12.94
CA THR A 28 16.18 -17.48 12.94
C THR A 28 15.85 -16.59 14.12
N VAL A 29 16.86 -16.13 14.86
CA VAL A 29 16.72 -15.14 15.93
C VAL A 29 17.35 -13.83 15.49
N ILE A 30 16.57 -12.77 15.42
CA ILE A 30 17.02 -11.43 15.08
C ILE A 30 17.16 -10.65 16.36
N LYS A 31 18.35 -10.08 16.59
CA LYS A 31 18.68 -9.27 17.77
C LYS A 31 19.14 -7.88 17.38
N ALA A 32 18.77 -6.90 18.18
CA ALA A 32 19.29 -5.55 18.11
C ALA A 32 19.28 -4.92 19.52
N HIS A 33 19.91 -3.76 19.67
CA HIS A 33 19.90 -3.05 20.96
C HIS A 33 18.47 -2.80 21.42
N ARG A 34 17.54 -2.43 20.50
CA ARG A 34 16.15 -2.08 20.83
C ARG A 34 15.15 -2.54 19.79
N MET A 35 13.90 -2.54 20.18
CA MET A 35 12.74 -2.87 19.33
C MET A 35 11.62 -1.87 19.60
N PHE A 36 10.94 -1.43 18.55
CA PHE A 36 9.75 -0.60 18.66
C PHE A 36 8.51 -1.48 18.83
N ASP A 37 7.85 -1.36 19.97
CA ASP A 37 6.54 -1.95 20.19
C ASP A 37 5.46 -1.02 19.63
N ALA A 38 4.91 -1.36 18.48
CA ALA A 38 3.88 -0.56 17.82
C ALA A 38 2.52 -0.56 18.54
N VAL A 39 2.31 -1.45 19.52
CA VAL A 39 1.10 -1.49 20.34
C VAL A 39 1.16 -0.39 21.39
N SER A 40 2.25 -0.33 22.18
CA SER A 40 2.45 0.69 23.22
C SER A 40 3.08 1.98 22.69
N GLY A 41 3.70 1.96 21.52
CA GLY A 41 4.47 3.06 20.94
C GLY A 41 5.79 3.32 21.66
N ARG A 42 6.38 2.35 22.35
CA ARG A 42 7.61 2.48 23.14
C ARG A 42 8.73 1.62 22.59
N LEU A 43 9.95 1.99 22.94
CA LEU A 43 11.11 1.14 22.73
C LEU A 43 11.22 0.11 23.86
N VAL A 44 11.58 -1.12 23.50
CA VAL A 44 11.85 -2.26 24.40
C VAL A 44 13.30 -2.69 24.18
N GLU A 45 14.04 -2.92 25.27
CA GLU A 45 15.45 -3.30 25.27
C GLU A 45 15.69 -4.57 26.11
N PRO A 46 16.48 -5.53 25.60
CA PRO A 46 16.94 -5.66 24.22
C PRO A 46 15.83 -6.03 23.24
N GLY A 47 16.01 -5.68 21.94
CA GLY A 47 15.12 -6.12 20.88
C GLY A 47 15.46 -7.55 20.45
N VAL A 48 14.50 -8.49 20.58
CA VAL A 48 14.67 -9.88 20.18
C VAL A 48 13.40 -10.36 19.47
N VAL A 49 13.56 -10.94 18.28
CA VAL A 49 12.47 -11.59 17.54
C VAL A 49 12.92 -12.98 17.09
N VAL A 50 12.15 -13.98 17.47
CA VAL A 50 12.37 -15.37 17.03
C VAL A 50 11.40 -15.69 15.90
N VAL A 51 11.93 -16.14 14.77
CA VAL A 51 11.18 -16.46 13.55
C VAL A 51 11.33 -17.94 13.27
N THR A 52 10.21 -18.62 12.96
CA THR A 52 10.17 -20.01 12.49
C THR A 52 9.34 -20.06 11.21
N GLY A 53 9.98 -20.46 10.10
CA GLY A 53 9.36 -20.37 8.78
C GLY A 53 8.96 -18.93 8.45
N GLU A 54 7.70 -18.71 8.11
CA GLU A 54 7.16 -17.39 7.75
C GLU A 54 6.61 -16.59 8.95
N ARG A 55 6.66 -17.13 10.18
CA ARG A 55 5.95 -16.59 11.33
C ARG A 55 6.88 -16.19 12.48
N ILE A 56 6.47 -15.15 13.19
CA ILE A 56 7.08 -14.78 14.48
C ILE A 56 6.67 -15.81 15.52
N ALA A 57 7.64 -16.50 16.13
CA ALA A 57 7.42 -17.49 17.18
C ALA A 57 7.42 -16.86 18.59
N ALA A 58 8.31 -15.89 18.83
CA ALA A 58 8.42 -15.18 20.10
C ALA A 58 9.05 -13.80 19.92
N VAL A 59 8.76 -12.89 20.85
CA VAL A 59 9.23 -11.50 20.82
C VAL A 59 9.62 -11.00 22.22
N GLY A 60 10.60 -10.13 22.27
CA GLY A 60 10.98 -9.37 23.48
C GLY A 60 12.15 -9.95 24.27
N PRO A 61 12.56 -9.27 25.34
CA PRO A 61 13.76 -9.63 26.13
C PRO A 61 13.77 -11.02 26.71
N GLY A 62 12.57 -11.57 27.00
CA GLY A 62 12.38 -12.92 27.55
C GLY A 62 12.26 -14.03 26.49
N ALA A 63 12.37 -13.71 25.22
CA ALA A 63 12.25 -14.71 24.15
C ALA A 63 13.42 -15.70 24.22
N ALA A 64 13.11 -16.99 24.42
CA ALA A 64 14.11 -18.04 24.44
C ALA A 64 14.78 -18.20 23.07
N VAL A 65 16.10 -18.30 23.04
CA VAL A 65 16.86 -18.65 21.82
C VAL A 65 16.93 -20.16 21.71
N PRO A 66 16.23 -20.78 20.73
CA PRO A 66 16.28 -22.22 20.57
C PRO A 66 17.68 -22.74 20.24
N ALA A 67 18.04 -23.92 20.76
CA ALA A 67 19.32 -24.56 20.43
C ALA A 67 19.40 -24.79 18.89
N GLY A 68 20.52 -24.42 18.29
CA GLY A 68 20.72 -24.54 16.84
C GLY A 68 20.04 -23.47 15.98
N ALA A 69 19.33 -22.50 16.62
CA ALA A 69 18.80 -21.37 15.87
C ALA A 69 19.93 -20.50 15.30
N ARG A 70 19.73 -20.02 14.08
CA ARG A 70 20.63 -19.02 13.50
C ARG A 70 20.39 -17.65 14.17
N VAL A 71 21.44 -17.01 14.60
CA VAL A 71 21.37 -15.67 15.21
C VAL A 71 21.90 -14.63 14.23
N VAL A 72 21.08 -13.59 13.98
CA VAL A 72 21.44 -12.38 13.26
C VAL A 72 21.47 -11.26 14.28
N ASP A 73 22.67 -10.82 14.66
CA ASP A 73 22.86 -9.69 15.60
C ASP A 73 23.16 -8.42 14.80
N LEU A 74 22.30 -7.43 14.97
CA LEU A 74 22.34 -6.15 14.24
C LEU A 74 22.94 -5.00 15.08
N GLY A 75 23.43 -5.31 16.29
CA GLY A 75 24.11 -4.35 17.16
C GLY A 75 23.25 -3.16 17.52
N ASP A 76 23.79 -1.94 17.37
CA ASP A 76 23.07 -0.69 17.67
C ASP A 76 22.07 -0.34 16.58
N ALA A 77 20.96 -1.10 16.56
CA ALA A 77 19.83 -0.91 15.67
C ALA A 77 18.50 -0.92 16.43
N THR A 78 17.43 -0.49 15.77
CA THR A 78 16.04 -0.63 16.24
C THR A 78 15.31 -1.58 15.32
N LEU A 79 14.74 -2.67 15.88
CA LEU A 79 13.81 -3.56 15.17
C LEU A 79 12.42 -2.91 15.13
N LEU A 80 11.77 -3.04 13.98
CA LEU A 80 10.42 -2.51 13.72
C LEU A 80 9.58 -3.57 13.00
N PRO A 81 8.24 -3.53 13.10
CA PRO A 81 7.40 -4.22 12.15
C PRO A 81 7.71 -3.76 10.73
N GLY A 82 7.56 -4.64 9.74
CA GLY A 82 7.62 -4.24 8.34
C GLY A 82 6.69 -3.06 8.09
N PHE A 83 7.18 -2.05 7.39
CA PHE A 83 6.41 -0.84 7.07
C PHE A 83 5.28 -1.15 6.10
N ILE A 84 4.21 -0.39 6.22
CA ILE A 84 3.01 -0.47 5.37
C ILE A 84 2.80 0.89 4.71
N ASP A 85 2.74 0.88 3.38
CA ASP A 85 2.38 2.05 2.58
C ASP A 85 0.95 1.88 2.06
N ALA A 86 0.04 2.70 2.57
CA ALA A 86 -1.39 2.59 2.27
C ALA A 86 -1.79 3.27 0.96
N HIS A 87 -0.85 3.84 0.21
CA HIS A 87 -1.12 4.48 -1.09
C HIS A 87 0.11 4.46 -2.00
N VAL A 88 0.11 3.57 -2.99
CA VAL A 88 1.12 3.51 -4.05
C VAL A 88 0.47 3.21 -5.40
N HIS A 89 1.20 3.52 -6.50
CA HIS A 89 0.89 3.14 -7.88
C HIS A 89 2.04 2.27 -8.43
N ILE A 90 1.98 0.97 -8.16
CA ILE A 90 3.13 0.06 -8.34
C ILE A 90 3.50 -0.20 -9.80
N ALA A 91 2.63 0.11 -10.76
CA ALA A 91 2.87 -0.07 -12.19
C ALA A 91 3.55 1.14 -12.84
N ASP A 92 3.53 2.29 -12.15
CA ASP A 92 3.93 3.58 -12.67
C ASP A 92 5.06 4.19 -11.85
N GLN A 93 5.87 5.04 -12.48
CA GLN A 93 6.87 5.84 -11.78
C GLN A 93 7.20 7.09 -12.57
N SER A 94 7.01 8.24 -11.92
CA SER A 94 7.50 9.52 -12.45
C SER A 94 8.99 9.70 -12.16
N SER A 95 9.67 10.39 -13.09
CA SER A 95 11.05 10.86 -12.93
C SER A 95 11.09 12.39 -12.97
N GLU A 96 12.28 12.95 -13.11
CA GLU A 96 12.46 14.41 -13.30
C GLU A 96 12.03 14.89 -14.69
N ASP A 97 11.76 13.96 -15.63
CA ASP A 97 11.37 14.26 -17.03
C ASP A 97 9.96 13.69 -17.32
N ALA A 98 8.93 14.43 -16.91
CA ALA A 98 7.53 14.03 -17.04
C ALA A 98 7.09 13.79 -18.50
N TYR A 99 7.69 14.50 -19.48
CA TYR A 99 7.35 14.29 -20.89
C TYR A 99 7.92 12.96 -21.42
N ARG A 100 9.14 12.62 -21.03
CA ARG A 100 9.74 11.33 -21.35
C ARG A 100 8.96 10.18 -20.74
N ASP A 101 8.59 10.31 -19.48
CA ASP A 101 7.85 9.28 -18.76
C ASP A 101 6.49 9.03 -19.41
N PHE A 102 5.74 10.09 -19.71
CA PHE A 102 4.48 10.02 -20.44
C PHE A 102 4.64 9.37 -21.83
N TYR A 103 5.67 9.75 -22.60
CA TYR A 103 5.95 9.18 -23.90
C TYR A 103 6.29 7.69 -23.83
N GLN A 104 7.09 7.28 -22.85
CA GLN A 104 7.44 5.88 -22.63
C GLN A 104 6.23 5.05 -22.19
N ASP A 105 5.38 5.60 -21.34
CA ASP A 105 4.16 4.93 -20.88
C ASP A 105 3.19 4.67 -22.04
N MET A 106 3.02 5.64 -22.93
CA MET A 106 2.20 5.47 -24.14
C MET A 106 2.70 4.39 -25.11
N LEU A 107 3.98 4.04 -25.06
CA LEU A 107 4.58 2.99 -25.89
C LEU A 107 4.60 1.63 -25.21
N ARG A 108 4.31 1.56 -23.90
CA ARG A 108 4.43 0.35 -23.09
C ARG A 108 3.30 -0.62 -23.38
N PHE A 109 3.64 -1.87 -23.63
CA PHE A 109 2.66 -2.93 -23.72
C PHE A 109 2.13 -3.32 -22.33
N PRO A 110 0.84 -3.70 -22.17
CA PRO A 110 0.29 -4.12 -20.87
C PRO A 110 1.10 -5.24 -20.18
N ALA A 111 1.60 -6.21 -20.95
CA ALA A 111 2.45 -7.26 -20.39
C ALA A 111 3.80 -6.74 -19.90
N GLU A 112 4.35 -5.71 -20.55
CA GLU A 112 5.61 -5.07 -20.15
C GLU A 112 5.44 -4.30 -18.82
N ALA A 113 4.28 -3.66 -18.60
CA ALA A 113 3.96 -2.98 -17.35
C ALA A 113 4.10 -3.89 -16.12
N SER A 114 3.83 -5.20 -16.25
CA SER A 114 4.00 -6.17 -15.17
C SER A 114 5.46 -6.35 -14.75
N PHE A 115 6.42 -6.25 -15.67
CA PHE A 115 7.86 -6.33 -15.34
C PHE A 115 8.34 -5.05 -14.65
N TYR A 116 7.86 -3.89 -15.07
CA TYR A 116 8.11 -2.64 -14.36
C TYR A 116 7.54 -2.68 -12.95
N ALA A 117 6.29 -3.16 -12.81
CA ALA A 117 5.63 -3.29 -11.51
C ALA A 117 6.41 -4.21 -10.56
N GLU A 118 6.96 -5.33 -11.03
CA GLU A 118 7.82 -6.19 -10.20
C GLU A 118 9.10 -5.47 -9.79
N HIS A 119 9.77 -4.76 -10.72
CA HIS A 119 10.96 -3.99 -10.42
C HIS A 119 10.71 -2.93 -9.34
N TYR A 120 9.62 -2.17 -9.44
CA TYR A 120 9.22 -1.16 -8.46
C TYR A 120 8.80 -1.79 -7.12
N ALA A 121 8.12 -2.93 -7.16
CA ALA A 121 7.78 -3.69 -5.96
C ALA A 121 9.01 -4.16 -5.19
N GLN A 122 10.05 -4.61 -5.88
CA GLN A 122 11.32 -5.00 -5.26
C GLN A 122 12.03 -3.80 -4.62
N ALA A 123 12.05 -2.64 -5.28
CA ALA A 123 12.62 -1.41 -4.72
C ALA A 123 11.86 -0.96 -3.45
N THR A 124 10.53 -0.99 -3.49
CA THR A 124 9.65 -0.68 -2.35
C THR A 124 9.87 -1.66 -1.19
N LEU A 125 9.98 -2.96 -1.48
CA LEU A 125 10.25 -3.99 -0.48
C LEU A 125 11.64 -3.81 0.16
N ALA A 126 12.67 -3.51 -0.65
CA ALA A 126 14.02 -3.28 -0.16
C ALA A 126 14.11 -2.03 0.74
N ALA A 127 13.25 -1.04 0.54
CA ALA A 127 13.10 0.13 1.41
C ALA A 127 12.36 -0.17 2.74
N GLY A 128 11.97 -1.43 3.00
CA GLY A 128 11.36 -1.86 4.26
C GLY A 128 9.82 -1.93 4.22
N PHE A 129 9.18 -1.62 3.10
CA PHE A 129 7.73 -1.68 2.96
C PHE A 129 7.30 -3.10 2.56
N THR A 130 6.94 -3.90 3.57
CA THR A 130 6.57 -5.31 3.39
C THR A 130 5.11 -5.52 2.99
N THR A 131 4.30 -4.47 3.10
CA THR A 131 2.89 -4.45 2.67
C THR A 131 2.59 -3.11 1.99
N VAL A 132 1.85 -3.13 0.89
CA VAL A 132 1.38 -1.93 0.18
C VAL A 132 -0.08 -2.06 -0.22
N ARG A 133 -0.78 -0.90 -0.28
CA ARG A 133 -2.08 -0.77 -0.92
C ARG A 133 -1.90 -0.03 -2.23
N VAL A 134 -2.20 -0.70 -3.35
CA VAL A 134 -2.15 -0.10 -4.69
C VAL A 134 -3.51 0.49 -5.01
N LEU A 135 -3.57 1.80 -5.20
CA LEU A 135 -4.82 2.53 -5.38
C LEU A 135 -5.05 2.97 -6.83
N GLY A 136 -5.03 2.01 -7.72
CA GLY A 136 -5.29 2.16 -9.14
C GLY A 136 -4.16 1.59 -9.98
N SER A 137 -4.53 0.80 -10.97
CA SER A 137 -3.61 0.22 -11.96
C SER A 137 -4.38 -0.08 -13.23
N ALA A 138 -3.85 0.34 -14.37
CA ALA A 138 -4.38 -0.08 -15.66
C ALA A 138 -4.19 -1.59 -15.86
N ASP A 139 -5.02 -2.20 -16.67
CA ASP A 139 -4.89 -3.59 -17.12
C ASP A 139 -4.72 -4.63 -15.99
N TRP A 140 -5.22 -4.33 -14.77
CA TRP A 140 -5.11 -5.20 -13.58
C TRP A 140 -3.69 -5.66 -13.26
N VAL A 141 -2.69 -4.83 -13.52
CA VAL A 141 -1.28 -5.15 -13.27
C VAL A 141 -1.02 -5.38 -11.78
N ASP A 142 -1.65 -4.60 -10.90
CA ASP A 142 -1.58 -4.76 -9.43
C ASP A 142 -2.14 -6.11 -8.95
N VAL A 143 -3.29 -6.53 -9.49
CA VAL A 143 -3.90 -7.84 -9.21
C VAL A 143 -3.01 -8.97 -9.73
N SER A 144 -2.46 -8.81 -10.93
CA SER A 144 -1.58 -9.79 -11.57
C SER A 144 -0.28 -9.97 -10.76
N LEU A 145 0.36 -8.86 -10.38
CA LEU A 145 1.58 -8.88 -9.57
C LEU A 145 1.33 -9.48 -8.17
N ARG A 146 0.22 -9.10 -7.50
CA ARG A 146 -0.19 -9.71 -6.23
C ARG A 146 -0.29 -11.23 -6.34
N ASN A 147 -0.95 -11.71 -7.39
CA ASN A 147 -1.14 -13.15 -7.59
C ASN A 147 0.19 -13.86 -7.88
N ALA A 148 1.07 -13.24 -8.68
CA ALA A 148 2.41 -13.75 -8.95
C ALA A 148 3.27 -13.84 -7.67
N ILE A 149 3.24 -12.82 -6.82
CA ILE A 149 3.92 -12.82 -5.51
C ILE A 149 3.36 -13.93 -4.59
N ARG A 150 2.03 -14.05 -4.51
CA ARG A 150 1.38 -15.10 -3.69
C ARG A 150 1.72 -16.52 -4.13
N SER A 151 1.94 -16.72 -5.42
CA SER A 151 2.33 -18.03 -5.99
C SER A 151 3.84 -18.27 -6.03
N GLY A 152 4.66 -17.31 -5.58
CA GLY A 152 6.12 -17.42 -5.57
C GLY A 152 6.78 -17.22 -6.95
N LEU A 153 6.04 -16.71 -7.95
CA LEU A 153 6.57 -16.43 -9.29
C LEU A 153 7.29 -15.07 -9.36
N ALA A 154 6.94 -14.15 -8.48
CA ALA A 154 7.53 -12.81 -8.39
C ALA A 154 7.92 -12.48 -6.95
N GLN A 155 8.82 -11.50 -6.77
CA GLN A 155 9.22 -10.98 -5.46
C GLN A 155 8.66 -9.59 -5.24
N GLY A 156 8.11 -9.35 -4.04
CA GLY A 156 7.54 -8.06 -3.68
C GLY A 156 6.85 -8.07 -2.32
N PRO A 157 6.31 -6.92 -1.90
CA PRO A 157 5.53 -6.79 -0.69
C PRO A 157 4.20 -7.54 -0.78
N ARG A 158 3.50 -7.71 0.33
CA ARG A 158 2.07 -8.05 0.32
C ARG A 158 1.31 -6.91 -0.33
N ILE A 159 0.49 -7.21 -1.33
CA ILE A 159 -0.29 -6.22 -2.08
C ILE A 159 -1.78 -6.33 -1.71
N VAL A 160 -2.40 -5.18 -1.40
CA VAL A 160 -3.85 -4.97 -1.35
C VAL A 160 -4.20 -4.17 -2.61
N ALA A 161 -4.83 -4.81 -3.59
CA ALA A 161 -5.00 -4.29 -4.94
C ALA A 161 -6.38 -3.65 -5.15
N ALA A 162 -6.46 -2.48 -5.78
CA ALA A 162 -7.71 -1.82 -6.14
C ALA A 162 -8.19 -2.12 -7.55
N ALA A 163 -7.35 -2.65 -8.42
CA ALA A 163 -7.58 -2.72 -9.86
C ALA A 163 -7.77 -1.29 -10.46
N HIS A 164 -8.77 -1.05 -11.31
CA HIS A 164 -8.99 0.29 -11.84
C HIS A 164 -9.63 1.21 -10.78
N ALA A 165 -9.18 2.45 -10.72
CA ALA A 165 -9.83 3.49 -9.92
C ALA A 165 -11.16 3.92 -10.58
N ILE A 166 -12.19 4.17 -9.77
CA ILE A 166 -13.53 4.54 -10.25
C ILE A 166 -13.70 6.06 -10.23
N GLY A 167 -14.20 6.61 -11.33
CA GLY A 167 -14.50 8.04 -11.45
C GLY A 167 -15.53 8.35 -12.51
N SER A 168 -15.89 9.64 -12.60
CA SER A 168 -16.82 10.13 -13.62
C SER A 168 -16.12 10.39 -14.94
N PRO A 169 -16.84 10.35 -16.09
CA PRO A 169 -16.30 10.81 -17.36
C PRO A 169 -15.76 12.24 -17.29
N GLY A 170 -14.55 12.46 -17.80
CA GLY A 170 -13.84 13.74 -17.74
C GLY A 170 -13.27 14.08 -16.36
N GLY A 171 -13.40 13.20 -15.35
CA GLY A 171 -12.82 13.35 -14.03
C GLY A 171 -11.39 12.84 -13.93
N HIS A 172 -10.79 12.97 -12.74
CA HIS A 172 -9.39 12.62 -12.49
C HIS A 172 -9.06 11.15 -12.80
N CYS A 173 -9.98 10.23 -12.52
CA CYS A 173 -9.80 8.80 -12.83
C CYS A 173 -10.11 8.42 -14.30
N ASP A 174 -10.61 9.32 -15.12
CA ASP A 174 -10.83 9.07 -16.56
C ASP A 174 -9.57 9.28 -17.41
N GLN A 175 -8.57 9.94 -16.92
CA GLN A 175 -7.20 10.12 -17.43
C GLN A 175 -7.00 10.19 -18.97
N SER A 176 -8.04 10.43 -19.77
CA SER A 176 -7.92 10.49 -21.22
C SER A 176 -7.95 11.94 -21.73
N PRO A 177 -6.78 12.60 -21.94
CA PRO A 177 -6.73 13.93 -22.53
C PRO A 177 -6.91 13.89 -24.07
N PHE A 178 -7.04 12.69 -24.65
CA PHE A 178 -7.05 12.53 -26.10
C PHE A 178 -8.45 12.60 -26.70
N PRO A 179 -8.58 13.11 -27.94
CA PRO A 179 -9.84 13.04 -28.68
C PRO A 179 -10.36 11.60 -28.81
N PRO A 180 -11.70 11.40 -28.78
CA PRO A 180 -12.31 10.05 -28.82
C PRO A 180 -11.91 9.22 -30.05
N GLU A 181 -11.52 9.89 -31.15
CA GLU A 181 -11.06 9.22 -32.37
C GLU A 181 -9.68 8.59 -32.22
N ARG A 182 -8.95 8.92 -31.16
CA ARG A 182 -7.58 8.42 -30.90
C ARG A 182 -7.51 7.42 -29.76
N VAL A 183 -8.44 7.49 -28.82
CA VAL A 183 -8.47 6.65 -27.62
C VAL A 183 -9.90 6.14 -27.41
N LYS A 184 -10.04 4.84 -27.20
CA LYS A 184 -11.34 4.25 -26.84
C LYS A 184 -11.83 4.85 -25.52
N PRO A 185 -13.07 5.36 -25.45
CA PRO A 185 -13.64 5.80 -24.19
C PRO A 185 -13.66 4.68 -23.15
N LEU A 186 -13.29 5.00 -21.91
CA LEU A 186 -13.33 4.08 -20.79
C LEU A 186 -14.79 3.78 -20.38
N THR A 187 -15.00 2.63 -19.81
CA THR A 187 -16.32 2.07 -19.42
C THR A 187 -16.32 1.70 -17.94
N PRO A 188 -17.43 1.22 -17.35
CA PRO A 188 -17.42 0.68 -16.00
C PRO A 188 -16.38 -0.43 -15.76
N VAL A 189 -16.01 -1.18 -16.80
CA VAL A 189 -14.94 -2.19 -16.71
C VAL A 189 -13.60 -1.56 -16.36
N GLU A 190 -13.30 -0.42 -16.97
CA GLU A 190 -12.10 0.36 -16.71
C GLU A 190 -12.32 1.42 -15.59
N GLY A 191 -13.44 1.36 -14.87
CA GLY A 191 -13.73 2.22 -13.71
C GLY A 191 -14.46 3.52 -14.04
N VAL A 192 -14.77 3.86 -15.29
CA VAL A 192 -15.46 5.10 -15.62
C VAL A 192 -16.97 4.90 -15.64
N CYS A 193 -17.69 5.61 -14.77
CA CYS A 193 -19.12 5.44 -14.57
C CYS A 193 -19.90 6.77 -14.52
N SER A 194 -21.16 6.73 -14.88
CA SER A 194 -22.10 7.86 -14.79
C SER A 194 -23.46 7.38 -14.33
N GLY A 195 -23.94 7.91 -13.21
CA GLY A 195 -25.14 7.50 -12.52
C GLY A 195 -24.96 6.30 -11.58
N PRO A 196 -25.79 6.17 -10.54
CA PRO A 196 -25.61 5.20 -9.46
C PRO A 196 -25.52 3.75 -9.91
N GLU A 197 -26.32 3.33 -10.92
CA GLU A 197 -26.33 1.93 -11.40
C GLU A 197 -25.04 1.59 -12.14
N SER A 198 -24.58 2.50 -13.02
CA SER A 198 -23.31 2.34 -13.72
C SER A 198 -22.12 2.27 -12.75
N CYS A 199 -22.18 3.06 -11.68
CA CYS A 199 -21.12 3.05 -10.64
C CYS A 199 -21.15 1.77 -9.79
N ARG A 200 -22.34 1.17 -9.53
CA ARG A 200 -22.42 -0.17 -8.94
C ARG A 200 -21.83 -1.24 -9.85
N GLU A 201 -22.08 -1.13 -11.17
CA GLU A 201 -21.48 -2.02 -12.16
C GLU A 201 -19.95 -1.93 -12.11
N ALA A 202 -19.39 -0.73 -12.11
CA ALA A 202 -17.95 -0.51 -11.99
C ALA A 202 -17.36 -1.19 -10.75
N VAL A 203 -17.98 -1.07 -9.57
CA VAL A 203 -17.56 -1.78 -8.35
C VAL A 203 -17.56 -3.29 -8.56
N ARG A 204 -18.64 -3.84 -9.14
CA ARG A 204 -18.75 -5.29 -9.37
C ARG A 204 -17.71 -5.81 -10.36
N ASP A 205 -17.36 -5.03 -11.38
CA ASP A 205 -16.31 -5.38 -12.33
C ASP A 205 -14.93 -5.43 -11.64
N GLN A 206 -14.57 -4.42 -10.84
CA GLN A 206 -13.33 -4.48 -10.08
C GLN A 206 -13.30 -5.69 -9.12
N MET A 207 -14.40 -5.95 -8.43
CA MET A 207 -14.55 -7.12 -7.56
C MET A 207 -14.42 -8.45 -8.30
N LYS A 208 -15.06 -8.57 -9.46
CA LYS A 208 -14.98 -9.76 -10.33
C LYS A 208 -13.55 -10.10 -10.71
N TRP A 209 -12.76 -9.09 -11.00
CA TRP A 209 -11.36 -9.25 -11.42
C TRP A 209 -10.36 -9.26 -10.28
N GLY A 210 -10.84 -9.19 -9.04
CA GLY A 210 -10.05 -9.53 -7.87
C GLY A 210 -9.58 -8.34 -7.05
N ALA A 211 -10.23 -7.19 -7.11
CA ALA A 211 -9.93 -6.06 -6.21
C ALA A 211 -10.13 -6.44 -4.74
N ASP A 212 -9.16 -6.10 -3.90
CA ASP A 212 -9.22 -6.25 -2.44
C ASP A 212 -9.80 -4.99 -1.77
N VAL A 213 -9.76 -3.85 -2.45
CA VAL A 213 -10.24 -2.53 -2.02
C VAL A 213 -10.80 -1.80 -3.23
N ILE A 214 -11.71 -0.85 -3.03
CA ILE A 214 -12.19 0.03 -4.10
C ILE A 214 -11.53 1.39 -3.95
N LYS A 215 -11.03 1.95 -5.05
CA LYS A 215 -10.54 3.34 -5.15
C LYS A 215 -11.51 4.18 -5.95
N ILE A 216 -11.80 5.38 -5.47
CA ILE A 216 -12.56 6.39 -6.21
C ILE A 216 -11.80 7.70 -6.34
N CYS A 217 -12.13 8.50 -7.36
CA CYS A 217 -11.72 9.89 -7.50
C CYS A 217 -12.94 10.78 -7.19
N ALA A 218 -12.99 11.32 -5.97
CA ALA A 218 -14.09 12.16 -5.54
C ALA A 218 -13.94 13.62 -5.95
N SER A 219 -12.71 14.11 -6.16
CA SER A 219 -12.42 15.45 -6.70
C SER A 219 -11.42 15.39 -7.84
N GLY A 220 -11.17 16.53 -8.49
CA GLY A 220 -10.07 16.67 -9.42
C GLY A 220 -8.70 16.46 -8.77
N GLY A 221 -7.69 16.17 -9.59
CA GLY A 221 -6.33 15.87 -9.15
C GLY A 221 -5.28 16.80 -9.77
N VAL A 222 -4.05 16.69 -9.27
CA VAL A 222 -2.91 17.49 -9.78
C VAL A 222 -2.53 17.07 -11.19
N PHE A 223 -2.46 15.78 -11.45
CA PHE A 223 -1.94 15.20 -12.70
C PHE A 223 -2.98 14.99 -13.81
N SER A 224 -4.16 15.60 -13.70
CA SER A 224 -5.13 15.72 -14.78
C SER A 224 -5.19 17.16 -15.29
N GLU A 225 -5.31 17.37 -16.60
CA GLU A 225 -5.17 18.72 -17.18
C GLU A 225 -6.45 19.56 -17.07
N SER A 226 -7.60 18.97 -17.31
CA SER A 226 -8.86 19.67 -17.58
C SER A 226 -9.77 19.86 -16.37
N ASP A 227 -9.61 19.07 -15.31
CA ASP A 227 -10.50 19.08 -14.18
C ASP A 227 -10.09 20.08 -13.08
N PRO A 228 -11.05 20.78 -12.46
CA PRO A 228 -10.77 21.64 -11.32
C PRO A 228 -10.41 20.84 -10.05
N LEU A 229 -9.28 21.18 -9.42
CA LEU A 229 -8.68 20.47 -8.28
C LEU A 229 -9.64 20.26 -7.08
N LYS A 230 -10.54 21.21 -6.81
CA LYS A 230 -11.38 21.22 -5.60
C LYS A 230 -12.83 20.80 -5.80
N VAL A 231 -13.26 20.61 -7.05
CA VAL A 231 -14.67 20.38 -7.37
C VAL A 231 -15.02 18.90 -7.21
N PRO A 232 -16.16 18.56 -6.54
CA PRO A 232 -16.67 17.19 -6.52
C PRO A 232 -16.93 16.66 -7.92
N GLN A 233 -16.50 15.43 -8.18
CA GLN A 233 -16.66 14.76 -9.46
C GLN A 233 -17.70 13.64 -9.43
N LEU A 234 -18.09 13.21 -8.24
CA LEU A 234 -19.16 12.24 -8.02
C LEU A 234 -20.30 12.91 -7.24
N THR A 235 -21.52 12.62 -7.64
CA THR A 235 -22.72 13.03 -6.89
C THR A 235 -22.86 12.22 -5.59
N THR A 236 -23.64 12.70 -4.64
CA THR A 236 -23.93 11.96 -3.39
C THR A 236 -24.51 10.57 -3.70
N ALA A 237 -25.43 10.48 -4.68
CA ALA A 237 -26.05 9.21 -5.05
C ALA A 237 -25.06 8.21 -5.65
N GLU A 238 -24.05 8.66 -6.41
CA GLU A 238 -22.98 7.82 -6.93
C GLU A 238 -22.04 7.37 -5.81
N LEU A 239 -21.65 8.25 -4.90
CA LEU A 239 -20.85 7.91 -3.72
C LEU A 239 -21.54 6.85 -2.86
N GLU A 240 -22.83 7.04 -2.54
CA GLU A 240 -23.62 6.06 -1.79
C GLU A 240 -23.73 4.71 -2.51
N ALA A 241 -23.87 4.74 -3.85
CA ALA A 241 -23.94 3.54 -4.66
C ALA A 241 -22.63 2.74 -4.65
N ILE A 242 -21.50 3.43 -4.81
CA ILE A 242 -20.15 2.80 -4.82
C ILE A 242 -19.83 2.25 -3.42
N ILE A 243 -19.94 3.10 -2.40
CA ILE A 243 -19.56 2.75 -1.03
C ILE A 243 -20.46 1.62 -0.49
N GLY A 244 -21.79 1.76 -0.68
CA GLY A 244 -22.75 0.75 -0.25
C GLY A 244 -22.53 -0.60 -0.94
N GLU A 245 -22.23 -0.61 -2.25
CA GLU A 245 -21.94 -1.84 -2.98
C GLU A 245 -20.62 -2.48 -2.50
N ALA A 246 -19.55 -1.72 -2.36
CA ALA A 246 -18.26 -2.21 -1.88
C ALA A 246 -18.36 -2.79 -0.46
N HIS A 247 -19.01 -2.08 0.47
CA HIS A 247 -19.23 -2.54 1.85
C HIS A 247 -20.09 -3.81 1.91
N ARG A 248 -21.08 -3.95 1.03
CA ARG A 248 -21.88 -5.18 0.92
C ARG A 248 -21.01 -6.40 0.58
N TRP A 249 -19.91 -6.20 -0.16
CA TRP A 249 -18.91 -7.23 -0.46
C TRP A 249 -17.82 -7.33 0.61
N GLY A 250 -17.90 -6.57 1.70
CA GLY A 250 -16.90 -6.52 2.76
C GLY A 250 -15.58 -5.86 2.33
N ARG A 251 -15.65 -4.96 1.34
CA ARG A 251 -14.48 -4.22 0.84
C ARG A 251 -14.52 -2.77 1.31
N LYS A 252 -13.35 -2.26 1.69
CA LYS A 252 -13.16 -0.86 2.03
C LYS A 252 -13.07 0.01 0.78
N VAL A 253 -13.34 1.31 0.94
CA VAL A 253 -13.28 2.29 -0.14
C VAL A 253 -12.33 3.42 0.24
N ALA A 254 -11.42 3.77 -0.67
CA ALA A 254 -10.47 4.87 -0.56
C ALA A 254 -10.82 5.98 -1.56
N ALA A 255 -10.87 7.24 -1.13
CA ALA A 255 -11.20 8.38 -1.99
C ALA A 255 -10.03 9.32 -2.17
N HIS A 256 -9.54 9.47 -3.42
CA HIS A 256 -8.79 10.65 -3.79
C HIS A 256 -9.68 11.89 -3.63
N ALA A 257 -9.28 12.85 -2.81
CA ALA A 257 -10.02 14.09 -2.62
C ALA A 257 -9.10 15.21 -2.12
N HIS A 258 -8.85 16.22 -2.98
CA HIS A 258 -8.19 17.45 -2.54
C HIS A 258 -9.19 18.47 -1.97
N GLY A 259 -10.36 18.58 -2.60
CA GLY A 259 -11.37 19.57 -2.25
C GLY A 259 -12.17 19.19 -1.00
N ASP A 260 -12.46 20.19 -0.15
CA ASP A 260 -13.17 20.01 1.12
C ASP A 260 -14.59 19.45 0.92
N GLU A 261 -15.35 20.00 -0.02
CA GLU A 261 -16.74 19.56 -0.29
C GLU A 261 -16.76 18.09 -0.77
N ALA A 262 -15.87 17.72 -1.68
CA ALA A 262 -15.78 16.35 -2.19
C ALA A 262 -15.46 15.34 -1.07
N ALA A 263 -14.49 15.68 -0.22
CA ALA A 263 -14.12 14.85 0.93
C ALA A 263 -15.29 14.76 1.94
N ARG A 264 -15.96 15.89 2.24
CA ARG A 264 -17.10 15.91 3.16
C ARG A 264 -18.22 15.02 2.67
N LEU A 265 -18.59 15.10 1.39
CA LEU A 265 -19.62 14.23 0.80
C LEU A 265 -19.23 12.75 0.87
N ALA A 266 -17.98 12.41 0.58
CA ALA A 266 -17.47 11.04 0.71
C ALA A 266 -17.52 10.56 2.17
N VAL A 267 -17.12 11.39 3.13
CA VAL A 267 -17.17 11.08 4.57
C VAL A 267 -18.62 10.90 5.06
N GLU A 268 -19.56 11.73 4.60
CA GLU A 268 -20.99 11.61 4.89
C GLU A 268 -21.56 10.30 4.35
N ALA A 269 -21.14 9.90 3.13
CA ALA A 269 -21.53 8.64 2.49
C ALA A 269 -20.90 7.37 3.11
N GLY A 270 -19.92 7.51 4.03
CA GLY A 270 -19.36 6.39 4.78
C GLY A 270 -18.04 5.84 4.24
N ILE A 271 -17.22 6.65 3.57
CA ILE A 271 -15.89 6.27 3.09
C ILE A 271 -14.98 5.79 4.21
N ASP A 272 -14.01 4.90 3.92
CA ASP A 272 -13.06 4.38 4.91
C ASP A 272 -11.79 5.23 5.01
N SER A 273 -11.31 5.81 3.90
CA SER A 273 -10.16 6.72 3.91
C SER A 273 -10.27 7.84 2.87
N ILE A 274 -9.72 9.00 3.23
CA ILE A 274 -9.47 10.13 2.33
C ILE A 274 -7.97 10.18 2.06
N GLU A 275 -7.63 10.20 0.80
CA GLU A 275 -6.26 10.29 0.29
C GLU A 275 -5.94 11.76 -0.02
N HIS A 276 -4.72 12.22 0.31
CA HIS A 276 -4.22 13.59 0.14
C HIS A 276 -4.89 14.63 1.06
N GLY A 277 -6.15 15.00 0.81
CA GLY A 277 -6.90 15.90 1.66
C GLY A 277 -6.42 17.35 1.68
N SER A 278 -5.72 17.85 0.65
CA SER A 278 -4.92 19.08 0.71
C SER A 278 -5.66 20.34 1.18
N PHE A 279 -6.97 20.42 0.99
CA PHE A 279 -7.77 21.61 1.32
C PHE A 279 -8.90 21.32 2.32
N LEU A 280 -8.76 20.27 3.16
CA LEU A 280 -9.79 19.94 4.12
C LEU A 280 -9.93 21.02 5.20
N SER A 281 -11.17 21.42 5.46
CA SER A 281 -11.52 22.32 6.55
C SER A 281 -11.41 21.63 7.91
N VAL A 282 -11.33 22.43 8.96
CA VAL A 282 -11.37 21.95 10.36
C VAL A 282 -12.67 21.18 10.63
N GLU A 283 -13.76 21.57 10.01
CA GLU A 283 -15.07 20.94 10.14
C GLU A 283 -15.08 19.53 9.52
N THR A 284 -14.55 19.39 8.31
CA THR A 284 -14.42 18.08 7.65
C THR A 284 -13.46 17.16 8.42
N LEU A 285 -12.33 17.68 8.92
CA LEU A 285 -11.39 16.92 9.74
C LEU A 285 -12.03 16.42 11.07
N LYS A 286 -12.86 17.25 11.70
CA LYS A 286 -13.64 16.82 12.89
C LYS A 286 -14.64 15.73 12.56
N LEU A 287 -15.32 15.84 11.41
CA LEU A 287 -16.25 14.81 10.94
C LEU A 287 -15.54 13.48 10.66
N MET A 288 -14.35 13.52 10.00
CA MET A 288 -13.52 12.34 9.79
C MET A 288 -13.18 11.66 11.12
N LYS A 289 -12.70 12.44 12.11
CA LYS A 289 -12.43 11.90 13.45
C LYS A 289 -13.65 11.26 14.09
N GLN A 290 -14.80 11.94 14.03
CA GLN A 290 -16.05 11.45 14.61
C GLN A 290 -16.48 10.10 14.00
N LYS A 291 -16.32 9.96 12.68
CA LYS A 291 -16.71 8.76 11.94
C LYS A 291 -15.60 7.68 11.86
N GLY A 292 -14.41 7.98 12.37
CA GLY A 292 -13.26 7.06 12.31
C GLY A 292 -12.67 6.90 10.91
N VAL A 293 -12.90 7.87 10.02
CA VAL A 293 -12.36 7.87 8.66
C VAL A 293 -10.87 8.23 8.71
N TYR A 294 -10.03 7.41 8.07
CA TYR A 294 -8.60 7.64 8.02
C TYR A 294 -8.21 8.74 7.03
N LEU A 295 -7.19 9.52 7.38
CA LEU A 295 -6.44 10.35 6.46
C LEU A 295 -5.17 9.60 6.02
N VAL A 296 -4.94 9.50 4.73
CA VAL A 296 -3.68 9.02 4.12
C VAL A 296 -3.05 10.21 3.39
N PRO A 297 -2.12 10.94 4.03
CA PRO A 297 -1.80 12.31 3.65
C PRO A 297 -0.95 12.42 2.40
N THR A 298 -0.06 11.46 2.14
CA THR A 298 0.86 11.47 0.99
C THR A 298 1.67 12.76 0.87
N CYS A 299 2.28 13.21 1.98
CA CYS A 299 3.15 14.39 1.99
C CYS A 299 4.26 14.28 0.93
N MET A 300 4.73 13.06 0.66
CA MET A 300 5.73 12.75 -0.35
C MET A 300 5.31 13.19 -1.75
N ALA A 301 4.07 12.89 -2.16
CA ALA A 301 3.54 13.31 -3.46
C ALA A 301 3.42 14.82 -3.56
N GLY A 302 2.96 15.49 -2.49
CA GLY A 302 2.90 16.94 -2.39
C GLY A 302 4.28 17.58 -2.51
N TRP A 303 5.26 17.08 -1.76
CA TRP A 303 6.64 17.53 -1.80
C TRP A 303 7.26 17.33 -3.18
N TRP A 304 7.13 16.12 -3.75
CA TRP A 304 7.70 15.79 -5.06
C TRP A 304 7.11 16.67 -6.16
N SER A 305 5.79 16.72 -6.28
CA SER A 305 5.12 17.49 -7.33
C SER A 305 5.40 18.98 -7.23
N THR A 306 5.49 19.54 -6.02
CA THR A 306 5.84 20.96 -5.83
C THR A 306 7.30 21.24 -6.20
N SER A 307 8.22 20.36 -5.80
CA SER A 307 9.67 20.49 -6.09
C SER A 307 9.98 20.40 -7.58
N HIS A 308 9.19 19.63 -8.33
CA HIS A 308 9.38 19.38 -9.76
C HIS A 308 8.34 20.09 -10.63
N ALA A 309 7.65 21.10 -10.09
CA ALA A 309 6.57 21.79 -10.80
C ALA A 309 6.99 22.38 -12.14
N ASP A 310 8.25 22.77 -12.30
CA ASP A 310 8.77 23.34 -13.55
C ASP A 310 8.96 22.31 -14.68
N SER A 311 9.00 21.02 -14.37
CA SER A 311 9.09 19.93 -15.36
C SER A 311 7.73 19.52 -15.94
N TYR A 312 6.62 19.99 -15.36
CA TYR A 312 5.27 19.59 -15.76
C TYR A 312 4.66 20.56 -16.78
N PRO A 313 3.68 20.09 -17.59
CA PRO A 313 2.83 20.97 -18.39
C PRO A 313 2.21 22.09 -17.56
N PRO A 314 1.98 23.30 -18.13
CA PRO A 314 1.53 24.46 -17.37
C PRO A 314 0.25 24.27 -16.52
N PRO A 315 -0.78 23.51 -16.95
CA PRO A 315 -1.95 23.25 -16.09
C PRO A 315 -1.57 22.45 -14.83
N ILE A 316 -0.77 21.41 -14.95
CA ILE A 316 -0.29 20.56 -13.87
C ILE A 316 0.63 21.35 -12.94
N ALA A 317 1.60 22.09 -13.49
CA ALA A 317 2.52 22.93 -12.73
C ALA A 317 1.78 23.94 -11.81
N ARG A 318 0.70 24.56 -12.31
CA ARG A 318 -0.12 25.47 -11.50
C ARG A 318 -0.78 24.75 -10.33
N LYS A 319 -1.35 23.55 -10.55
CA LYS A 319 -2.00 22.75 -9.50
C LYS A 319 -0.98 22.27 -8.48
N ALA A 320 0.19 21.79 -8.91
CA ALA A 320 1.28 21.35 -8.04
C ALA A 320 1.72 22.45 -7.06
N ARG A 321 1.89 23.69 -7.54
CA ARG A 321 2.26 24.83 -6.68
C ARG A 321 1.17 25.24 -5.69
N LEU A 322 -0.11 24.92 -5.96
CA LEU A 322 -1.22 25.29 -5.07
C LEU A 322 -1.33 24.40 -3.83
N ILE A 323 -0.88 23.15 -3.91
CA ILE A 323 -1.14 22.17 -2.84
C ILE A 323 -0.19 22.29 -1.65
N GLY A 324 1.10 22.64 -1.85
CA GLY A 324 2.14 22.56 -0.85
C GLY A 324 1.77 23.14 0.52
N ALA A 325 1.71 24.50 0.61
CA ALA A 325 1.42 25.18 1.87
C ALA A 325 0.04 24.85 2.45
N ALA A 326 -0.96 24.63 1.60
CA ALA A 326 -2.31 24.28 2.02
C ALA A 326 -2.34 22.87 2.67
N HIS A 327 -1.62 21.91 2.08
CA HIS A 327 -1.49 20.57 2.61
C HIS A 327 -0.80 20.56 3.99
N ASP A 328 0.28 21.32 4.15
CA ASP A 328 0.98 21.43 5.44
C ASP A 328 0.09 22.00 6.55
N GLU A 329 -0.72 23.02 6.24
CA GLU A 329 -1.68 23.60 7.18
C GLU A 329 -2.76 22.59 7.55
N MET A 330 -3.31 21.89 6.56
CA MET A 330 -4.29 20.82 6.76
C MET A 330 -3.72 19.73 7.67
N MET A 331 -2.49 19.28 7.45
CA MET A 331 -1.83 18.26 8.26
C MET A 331 -1.67 18.70 9.72
N ARG A 332 -1.19 19.93 9.96
CA ARG A 332 -1.09 20.47 11.33
C ARG A 332 -2.45 20.48 12.04
N ASN A 333 -3.52 20.81 11.31
CA ASN A 333 -4.88 20.76 11.83
C ASN A 333 -5.35 19.32 12.11
N ALA A 334 -5.10 18.38 11.19
CA ALA A 334 -5.47 16.97 11.34
C ALA A 334 -4.79 16.33 12.58
N ILE A 335 -3.48 16.57 12.75
CA ILE A 335 -2.70 16.12 13.91
C ILE A 335 -3.28 16.72 15.20
N ARG A 336 -3.51 18.03 15.25
CA ARG A 336 -4.05 18.72 16.44
C ARG A 336 -5.46 18.24 16.81
N ILE A 337 -6.30 17.95 15.82
CA ILE A 337 -7.65 17.43 16.03
C ILE A 337 -7.60 15.95 16.46
N GLY A 338 -6.59 15.20 16.04
CA GLY A 338 -6.43 13.76 16.28
C GLY A 338 -7.28 12.93 15.31
N VAL A 339 -7.25 13.28 14.03
CA VAL A 339 -7.78 12.44 12.94
C VAL A 339 -6.97 11.15 12.87
N PRO A 340 -7.58 9.97 12.68
CA PRO A 340 -6.81 8.75 12.42
C PRO A 340 -5.96 8.91 11.16
N ILE A 341 -4.64 8.69 11.26
CA ILE A 341 -3.71 8.82 10.13
C ILE A 341 -3.08 7.45 9.86
N ALA A 342 -3.11 7.02 8.60
CA ALA A 342 -2.33 5.91 8.10
C ALA A 342 -1.29 6.43 7.09
N PHE A 343 -0.09 5.85 7.15
CA PHE A 343 1.03 6.21 6.28
C PHE A 343 0.72 5.82 4.83
N GLY A 344 1.00 6.71 3.90
CA GLY A 344 0.95 6.47 2.46
C GLY A 344 1.71 7.56 1.72
N THR A 345 2.33 7.20 0.58
CA THR A 345 3.27 8.06 -0.12
C THR A 345 2.79 8.57 -1.46
N ASP A 346 1.88 7.81 -2.09
CA ASP A 346 1.54 7.96 -3.51
C ASP A 346 2.76 7.72 -4.44
N SER A 347 3.66 6.79 -4.01
CA SER A 347 4.80 6.38 -4.84
C SER A 347 4.31 5.83 -6.18
N GLY A 348 4.97 6.26 -7.26
CA GLY A 348 4.49 6.31 -8.61
C GLY A 348 4.49 7.76 -9.08
N VAL A 349 3.95 8.69 -8.28
CA VAL A 349 4.19 10.15 -8.43
C VAL A 349 5.64 10.49 -8.12
N SER A 350 6.26 9.78 -7.20
CA SER A 350 7.70 9.83 -6.89
C SER A 350 8.34 8.46 -7.09
N PRO A 351 9.68 8.36 -7.20
CA PRO A 351 10.36 7.08 -7.38
C PRO A 351 10.09 6.08 -6.25
N HIS A 352 9.84 4.83 -6.62
CA HIS A 352 9.76 3.72 -5.68
C HIS A 352 11.10 3.49 -4.97
N GLY A 353 11.05 3.07 -3.72
CA GLY A 353 12.23 2.95 -2.86
C GLY A 353 12.55 4.20 -2.04
N MET A 354 11.94 5.35 -2.35
CA MET A 354 12.02 6.57 -1.55
C MET A 354 10.89 6.70 -0.53
N ASN A 355 10.00 5.73 -0.44
CA ASN A 355 8.78 5.76 0.39
C ASN A 355 9.04 6.20 1.84
N ALA A 356 10.19 5.83 2.43
CA ALA A 356 10.53 6.20 3.79
C ALA A 356 10.79 7.71 4.02
N LYS A 357 10.92 8.51 2.95
CA LYS A 357 10.99 9.97 3.04
C LYS A 357 9.72 10.57 3.66
N GLU A 358 8.57 9.91 3.49
CA GLU A 358 7.30 10.32 4.12
C GLU A 358 7.42 10.43 5.65
N PHE A 359 8.23 9.58 6.33
CA PHE A 359 8.45 9.70 7.77
C PHE A 359 9.04 11.06 8.17
N SER A 360 10.05 11.51 7.43
CA SER A 360 10.67 12.82 7.65
C SER A 360 9.66 13.95 7.41
N LEU A 361 8.91 13.89 6.30
CA LEU A 361 7.90 14.89 5.95
C LEU A 361 6.76 14.96 6.98
N LEU A 362 6.27 13.83 7.46
CA LEU A 362 5.27 13.78 8.54
C LEU A 362 5.77 14.45 9.82
N THR A 363 7.06 14.29 10.15
CA THR A 363 7.61 14.97 11.35
C THR A 363 7.86 16.46 11.13
N GLU A 364 8.18 16.89 9.92
CA GLU A 364 8.29 18.31 9.55
C GLU A 364 6.95 19.06 9.71
N VAL A 365 5.83 18.42 9.46
CA VAL A 365 4.50 19.01 9.67
C VAL A 365 3.96 18.86 11.10
N GLY A 366 4.78 18.29 12.02
CA GLY A 366 4.49 18.26 13.46
C GLY A 366 4.02 16.92 14.03
N MET A 367 4.06 15.83 13.28
CA MET A 367 3.82 14.50 13.82
C MET A 367 5.04 14.05 14.65
N SER A 368 4.83 13.41 15.80
CA SER A 368 5.95 12.82 16.52
C SER A 368 6.52 11.60 15.78
N PRO A 369 7.83 11.30 15.89
CA PRO A 369 8.42 10.09 15.31
C PRO A 369 7.66 8.81 15.69
N GLN A 370 7.26 8.71 16.95
CA GLN A 370 6.45 7.63 17.47
C GLN A 370 5.10 7.48 16.71
N ALA A 371 4.39 8.60 16.51
CA ALA A 371 3.10 8.59 15.80
C ALA A 371 3.27 8.23 14.32
N ALA A 372 4.34 8.70 13.67
CA ALA A 372 4.64 8.36 12.29
C ALA A 372 4.94 6.86 12.11
N LEU A 373 5.70 6.24 13.03
CA LEU A 373 5.95 4.79 13.04
C LEU A 373 4.65 4.00 13.25
N ILE A 374 3.78 4.46 14.16
CA ILE A 374 2.47 3.83 14.40
C ILE A 374 1.58 3.96 13.15
N ALA A 375 1.61 5.09 12.46
CA ALA A 375 0.86 5.31 11.22
C ALA A 375 1.32 4.34 10.11
N ALA A 376 2.62 4.05 10.00
CA ALA A 376 3.21 3.17 9.00
C ALA A 376 3.18 1.67 9.37
N THR A 377 2.63 1.32 10.53
CA THR A 377 2.60 -0.05 11.02
C THR A 377 1.18 -0.43 11.45
N ARG A 378 0.86 -0.26 12.73
CA ARG A 378 -0.41 -0.67 13.32
C ARG A 378 -1.63 0.01 12.67
N GLU A 379 -1.59 1.33 12.45
CA GLU A 379 -2.77 2.03 11.92
C GLU A 379 -2.99 1.75 10.43
N ALA A 380 -1.91 1.69 9.63
CA ALA A 380 -2.03 1.25 8.24
C ALA A 380 -2.53 -0.20 8.14
N ALA A 381 -2.05 -1.11 9.00
CA ALA A 381 -2.55 -2.49 9.03
C ALA A 381 -4.06 -2.56 9.30
N LYS A 382 -4.57 -1.77 10.26
CA LYS A 382 -6.01 -1.67 10.57
C LYS A 382 -6.80 -1.09 9.41
N LEU A 383 -6.29 -0.02 8.79
CA LEU A 383 -6.93 0.56 7.60
C LEU A 383 -7.03 -0.47 6.49
N LEU A 384 -5.98 -1.23 6.23
CA LEU A 384 -5.97 -2.23 5.16
C LEU A 384 -6.73 -3.52 5.52
N GLY A 385 -7.08 -3.74 6.80
CA GLY A 385 -7.72 -4.97 7.28
C GLY A 385 -6.76 -6.17 7.30
N VAL A 386 -5.47 -5.92 7.50
CA VAL A 386 -4.41 -6.94 7.57
C VAL A 386 -3.74 -7.02 8.96
N ASP A 387 -4.33 -6.38 9.96
CA ASP A 387 -3.79 -6.27 11.31
C ASP A 387 -3.73 -7.61 12.07
N ALA A 388 -4.50 -8.61 11.66
CA ALA A 388 -4.33 -9.99 12.13
C ALA A 388 -3.03 -10.65 11.62
N GLU A 389 -2.51 -10.20 10.48
CA GLU A 389 -1.33 -10.79 9.82
C GLU A 389 -0.03 -10.02 10.07
N THR A 390 -0.09 -8.68 10.15
CA THR A 390 1.10 -7.82 10.18
C THR A 390 0.84 -6.50 10.92
N GLY A 391 1.79 -5.56 10.91
CA GLY A 391 1.67 -4.22 11.51
C GLY A 391 2.16 -4.15 12.97
N THR A 392 2.40 -5.27 13.63
CA THR A 392 3.03 -5.34 14.96
C THR A 392 3.95 -6.55 15.03
N LEU A 393 4.99 -6.50 15.89
CA LEU A 393 5.83 -7.65 16.19
C LEU A 393 5.17 -8.44 17.32
N GLU A 394 4.37 -9.45 16.97
CA GLU A 394 3.67 -10.32 17.92
C GLU A 394 3.75 -11.77 17.46
N ALA A 395 3.80 -12.70 18.41
CA ALA A 395 3.81 -14.14 18.11
C ALA A 395 2.58 -14.54 17.28
N GLY A 396 2.79 -15.37 16.26
CA GLY A 396 1.78 -15.83 15.32
C GLY A 396 1.63 -14.96 14.07
N LYS A 397 2.07 -13.70 14.09
CA LYS A 397 2.04 -12.81 12.91
C LYS A 397 3.14 -13.14 11.90
N SER A 398 2.99 -12.65 10.71
CA SER A 398 3.98 -12.73 9.62
C SER A 398 5.32 -12.15 10.08
N ALA A 399 6.40 -12.83 9.76
CA ALA A 399 7.75 -12.33 10.02
C ALA A 399 8.13 -11.25 9.01
N ASP A 400 7.45 -10.11 9.12
CA ASP A 400 7.70 -8.87 8.41
C ASP A 400 8.45 -7.92 9.36
N ILE A 401 9.77 -7.80 9.19
CA ILE A 401 10.67 -7.12 10.15
C ILE A 401 11.60 -6.19 9.40
N VAL A 402 11.74 -4.98 9.92
CA VAL A 402 12.73 -3.99 9.47
C VAL A 402 13.68 -3.67 10.62
N ALA A 403 14.96 -3.48 10.34
CA ALA A 403 15.89 -2.89 11.28
C ALA A 403 16.55 -1.65 10.69
N VAL A 404 16.58 -0.59 11.46
CA VAL A 404 17.20 0.68 11.09
C VAL A 404 18.32 1.05 12.08
N PRO A 405 19.33 1.83 11.64
CA PRO A 405 20.46 2.17 12.51
C PRO A 405 20.04 3.07 13.70
N GLY A 406 20.63 2.83 14.86
CA GLY A 406 20.51 3.67 16.04
C GLY A 406 19.09 3.71 16.64
N ASN A 407 18.78 4.81 17.34
CA ASN A 407 17.46 5.07 17.93
C ASN A 407 16.56 5.83 16.95
N VAL A 408 15.59 5.13 16.39
CA VAL A 408 14.65 5.66 15.38
C VAL A 408 13.77 6.80 15.93
N LEU A 409 13.50 6.85 17.23
CA LEU A 409 12.72 7.94 17.83
C LEU A 409 13.52 9.25 17.97
N GLU A 410 14.85 9.17 17.99
CA GLU A 410 15.75 10.33 17.98
C GLU A 410 16.06 10.79 16.57
N LYS A 411 16.14 9.86 15.62
CA LYS A 411 16.48 10.15 14.23
C LYS A 411 15.56 9.36 13.30
N ILE A 412 14.39 9.90 12.99
CA ILE A 412 13.38 9.23 12.15
C ILE A 412 13.88 8.97 10.73
N SER A 413 14.76 9.83 10.17
CA SER A 413 15.37 9.63 8.85
C SER A 413 16.24 8.36 8.75
N ALA A 414 16.53 7.68 9.87
CA ALA A 414 17.15 6.36 9.84
C ALA A 414 16.28 5.31 9.10
N THR A 415 14.97 5.53 9.03
CA THR A 415 14.03 4.68 8.26
C THR A 415 14.31 4.67 6.76
N GLU A 416 14.95 5.72 6.23
CA GLU A 416 15.34 5.83 4.82
C GLU A 416 16.50 4.89 4.44
N HIS A 417 17.17 4.27 5.44
CA HIS A 417 18.35 3.42 5.25
C HIS A 417 18.26 2.13 6.07
N PRO A 418 17.35 1.20 5.74
CA PRO A 418 17.21 -0.03 6.51
C PRO A 418 18.47 -0.91 6.39
N LEU A 419 18.95 -1.40 7.54
CA LEU A 419 20.08 -2.33 7.63
C LEU A 419 19.66 -3.77 7.32
N PHE A 420 18.41 -4.08 7.64
CA PHE A 420 17.83 -5.40 7.49
C PHE A 420 16.35 -5.30 7.15
N VAL A 421 15.92 -6.12 6.19
CA VAL A 421 14.52 -6.29 5.82
C VAL A 421 14.22 -7.77 5.69
N MET A 422 13.18 -8.22 6.37
CA MET A 422 12.62 -9.55 6.24
C MET A 422 11.14 -9.44 5.91
N ALA A 423 10.69 -10.20 4.94
CA ALA A 423 9.28 -10.30 4.56
C ALA A 423 8.86 -11.77 4.54
N ARG A 424 7.82 -12.12 5.27
CA ARG A 424 7.33 -13.50 5.39
C ARG A 424 8.47 -14.50 5.70
N GLY A 425 9.35 -14.13 6.64
CA GLY A 425 10.48 -14.95 7.06
C GLY A 425 11.67 -15.00 6.09
N ALA A 426 11.54 -14.48 4.88
CA ALA A 426 12.62 -14.41 3.91
C ALA A 426 13.41 -13.10 4.04
N THR A 427 14.75 -13.20 4.15
CA THR A 427 15.63 -12.02 4.19
C THR A 427 15.72 -11.38 2.81
N VAL A 428 15.38 -10.09 2.73
CA VAL A 428 15.41 -9.26 1.52
C VAL A 428 16.68 -8.40 1.48
N VAL A 429 16.98 -7.70 2.59
CA VAL A 429 18.15 -6.84 2.78
C VAL A 429 18.95 -7.33 3.99
N GLY A 430 20.26 -7.24 3.96
CA GLY A 430 21.15 -7.66 5.04
C GLY A 430 21.79 -9.03 4.77
N ALA A 431 22.48 -9.58 5.78
CA ALA A 431 23.14 -10.87 5.65
C ALA A 431 22.14 -12.00 5.38
N ARG A 432 22.19 -12.57 4.19
CA ARG A 432 21.40 -13.76 3.84
C ARG A 432 21.82 -14.96 4.70
N PRO A 433 20.90 -15.87 4.93
CA PRO A 433 21.17 -17.10 5.68
C PRO A 433 22.23 -17.96 5.01
#